data_84839775dfe0465201be79905d480aa9
#
_entry.id   84839775dfe0465201be79905d480aa9
#
_cell.length_a   1.000
_cell.length_b   1.000
_cell.length_c   1.000
_cell.angle_alpha   90.00
_cell.angle_beta   90.00
_cell.angle_gamma   90.00
#
_symmetry.space_group_name_H-M   'P 1'
#
loop_
_entity.id
_entity.type
_entity.pdbx_description
1 polymer ?
#
loop_
_entity_poly.entity_id
_entity_poly.type
_entity_poly.pdbx_seq_one_letter_code
_entity_poly.pdbx_strand_id
1 'polypeptide(L)'
;MKNFSNPKTIGFFIGLIFLLFTLLTSPPAGLSISGWYVTGVVLLMASWWATEAIPLPVTALIPLALFPLLGIYDFSDAANPAKSAFTKSAAPYAHPNVFLFLGGFILALAIEKVNLHKRIALKILGLSGTSPSKIIAGFMFTTAMLSMWVSNTASTVMTVSYTHLTLPTIPQV
;
A
#
# COMPACT_ATOMS: atom_id res chain seq x y z
N MET A 1 20.37 -0.78 26.08
CA MET A 1 19.65 -2.01 25.75
C MET A 1 18.44 -1.61 24.91
N LYS A 2 18.42 -1.88 23.59
CA LYS A 2 17.27 -1.60 22.73
C LYS A 2 16.13 -2.52 23.14
N ASN A 3 14.98 -1.94 23.50
CA ASN A 3 13.79 -2.69 23.93
C ASN A 3 13.38 -3.68 22.81
N PHE A 4 13.55 -4.97 23.07
CA PHE A 4 13.04 -6.06 22.22
C PHE A 4 11.51 -6.12 22.13
N SER A 5 10.78 -5.27 22.86
CA SER A 5 9.32 -5.19 22.84
C SER A 5 8.75 -4.22 21.78
N ASN A 6 9.59 -3.68 20.90
CA ASN A 6 9.07 -2.86 19.79
C ASN A 6 8.41 -3.77 18.74
N PRO A 7 7.14 -3.57 18.40
CA PRO A 7 6.42 -4.40 17.42
C PRO A 7 7.14 -4.49 16.07
N LYS A 8 7.86 -3.45 15.66
CA LYS A 8 8.70 -3.47 14.44
C LYS A 8 9.83 -4.50 14.51
N THR A 9 10.52 -4.58 15.65
CA THR A 9 11.61 -5.54 15.84
C THR A 9 11.08 -6.97 15.91
N ILE A 10 9.97 -7.18 16.61
CA ILE A 10 9.31 -8.49 16.69
C ILE A 10 8.86 -8.95 15.29
N GLY A 11 8.18 -8.10 14.55
CA GLY A 11 7.71 -8.43 13.20
C GLY A 11 8.86 -8.71 12.22
N PHE A 12 9.98 -8.01 12.35
CA PHE A 12 11.17 -8.28 11.56
C PHE A 12 11.67 -9.71 11.74
N PHE A 13 11.84 -10.14 12.99
CA PHE A 13 12.31 -11.49 13.29
C PHE A 13 11.28 -12.56 12.96
N ILE A 14 9.98 -12.32 13.21
CA ILE A 14 8.92 -13.26 12.85
C ILE A 14 8.92 -13.53 11.34
N GLY A 15 9.02 -12.48 10.52
CA GLY A 15 9.10 -12.64 9.08
C GLY A 15 10.28 -13.47 8.62
N LEU A 16 11.47 -13.23 9.20
CA LEU A 16 12.67 -14.03 8.91
C LEU A 16 12.50 -15.49 9.35
N ILE A 17 11.86 -15.74 10.50
CA ILE A 17 11.59 -17.10 10.98
C ILE A 17 10.67 -17.82 10.00
N PHE A 18 9.63 -17.20 9.50
CA PHE A 18 8.74 -17.81 8.50
C PHE A 18 9.49 -18.16 7.21
N LEU A 19 10.34 -17.26 6.71
CA LEU A 19 11.15 -17.56 5.53
C LEU A 19 12.11 -18.72 5.80
N LEU A 20 12.86 -18.68 6.90
CA LEU A 20 13.79 -19.75 7.26
C LEU A 20 13.08 -21.09 7.47
N PHE A 21 11.90 -21.07 8.08
CA PHE A 21 11.10 -22.29 8.27
C PHE A 21 10.76 -22.94 6.92
N THR A 22 10.31 -22.15 5.92
CA THR A 22 9.99 -22.70 4.60
C THR A 22 11.22 -23.15 3.81
N LEU A 23 12.39 -22.56 4.05
CA LEU A 23 13.64 -22.96 3.42
C LEU A 23 14.21 -24.28 4.03
N LEU A 24 13.96 -24.52 5.32
CA LEU A 24 14.50 -25.68 6.04
C LEU A 24 13.53 -26.88 6.06
N THR A 25 12.25 -26.68 5.72
CA THR A 25 11.24 -27.74 5.75
C THR A 25 10.82 -28.15 4.35
N SER A 26 10.39 -29.40 4.21
CA SER A 26 9.81 -29.90 2.97
C SER A 26 8.38 -29.37 2.75
N PRO A 27 7.98 -29.15 1.50
CA PRO A 27 6.62 -28.72 1.21
C PRO A 27 5.58 -29.76 1.65
N PRO A 28 4.40 -29.34 2.10
CA PRO A 28 3.29 -30.24 2.39
C PRO A 28 2.80 -30.94 1.11
N ALA A 29 2.08 -32.07 1.27
CA ALA A 29 1.57 -32.85 0.16
C ALA A 29 0.70 -31.99 -0.77
N GLY A 30 1.00 -32.03 -2.06
CA GLY A 30 0.29 -31.28 -3.10
C GLY A 30 0.85 -29.89 -3.43
N LEU A 31 1.90 -29.43 -2.74
CA LEU A 31 2.56 -28.16 -3.04
C LEU A 31 3.96 -28.37 -3.63
N SER A 32 4.29 -27.63 -4.68
CA SER A 32 5.63 -27.64 -5.25
C SER A 32 6.65 -26.95 -4.33
N ILE A 33 7.93 -27.27 -4.47
CA ILE A 33 9.02 -26.61 -3.72
C ILE A 33 9.02 -25.11 -3.98
N SER A 34 8.86 -24.69 -5.23
CA SER A 34 8.76 -23.27 -5.60
C SER A 34 7.56 -22.59 -4.93
N GLY A 35 6.39 -23.26 -4.90
CA GLY A 35 5.21 -22.76 -4.20
C GLY A 35 5.41 -22.61 -2.70
N TRP A 36 6.17 -23.55 -2.08
CA TRP A 36 6.52 -23.48 -0.66
C TRP A 36 7.42 -22.29 -0.34
N TYR A 37 8.42 -22.03 -1.17
CA TYR A 37 9.29 -20.85 -1.02
C TYR A 37 8.54 -19.54 -1.23
N VAL A 38 7.62 -19.49 -2.21
CA VAL A 38 6.73 -18.33 -2.38
C VAL A 38 5.89 -18.08 -1.13
N THR A 39 5.36 -19.14 -0.49
CA THR A 39 4.62 -19.02 0.76
C THR A 39 5.47 -18.37 1.86
N GLY A 40 6.74 -18.77 2.00
CA GLY A 40 7.67 -18.15 2.94
C GLY A 40 7.89 -16.66 2.68
N VAL A 41 8.07 -16.28 1.42
CA VAL A 41 8.22 -14.87 1.03
C VAL A 41 6.95 -14.08 1.31
N VAL A 42 5.77 -14.63 1.05
CA VAL A 42 4.48 -13.99 1.35
C VAL A 42 4.31 -13.76 2.85
N LEU A 43 4.62 -14.75 3.68
CA LEU A 43 4.54 -14.64 5.15
C LEU A 43 5.55 -13.61 5.70
N LEU A 44 6.77 -13.57 5.15
CA LEU A 44 7.75 -12.54 5.44
C LEU A 44 7.19 -11.14 5.15
N MET A 45 6.68 -10.94 3.92
CA MET A 45 6.14 -9.65 3.50
C MET A 45 4.92 -9.24 4.34
N ALA A 46 4.01 -10.16 4.62
CA ALA A 46 2.82 -9.91 5.43
C ALA A 46 3.21 -9.48 6.86
N SER A 47 4.19 -10.16 7.48
CA SER A 47 4.71 -9.81 8.81
C SER A 47 5.32 -8.41 8.82
N TRP A 48 6.12 -8.09 7.81
CA TRP A 48 6.80 -6.79 7.72
C TRP A 48 5.83 -5.65 7.37
N TRP A 49 4.78 -5.92 6.58
CA TRP A 49 3.73 -4.94 6.31
C TRP A 49 2.87 -4.66 7.55
N ALA A 50 2.45 -5.70 8.26
CA ALA A 50 1.59 -5.54 9.43
C ALA A 50 2.29 -4.81 10.58
N THR A 51 3.60 -4.95 10.71
CA THR A 51 4.39 -4.36 11.79
C THR A 51 5.17 -3.10 11.38
N GLU A 52 5.15 -2.77 10.09
CA GLU A 52 5.99 -1.71 9.51
C GLU A 52 7.48 -1.87 9.91
N ALA A 53 7.95 -3.11 9.91
CA ALA A 53 9.33 -3.46 10.30
C ALA A 53 10.37 -2.73 9.45
N ILE A 54 10.08 -2.61 8.15
CA ILE A 54 10.81 -1.81 7.17
C ILE A 54 9.82 -0.99 6.33
N PRO A 55 10.26 0.07 5.63
CA PRO A 55 9.38 0.88 4.78
C PRO A 55 8.63 0.02 3.73
N LEU A 56 7.33 0.25 3.59
CA LEU A 56 6.45 -0.50 2.68
C LEU A 56 7.01 -0.64 1.25
N PRO A 57 7.56 0.41 0.61
CA PRO A 57 8.14 0.28 -0.73
C PRO A 57 9.31 -0.69 -0.79
N VAL A 58 10.12 -0.78 0.27
CA VAL A 58 11.26 -1.71 0.33
C VAL A 58 10.76 -3.15 0.45
N THR A 59 9.74 -3.38 1.30
CA THR A 59 9.09 -4.70 1.41
C THR A 59 8.50 -5.15 0.07
N ALA A 60 7.92 -4.24 -0.70
CA ALA A 60 7.35 -4.55 -2.01
C ALA A 60 8.40 -5.00 -3.05
N LEU A 61 9.68 -4.66 -2.87
CA LEU A 61 10.77 -5.08 -3.76
C LEU A 61 11.41 -6.43 -3.38
N ILE A 62 11.02 -7.03 -2.25
CA ILE A 62 11.58 -8.31 -1.80
C ILE A 62 11.44 -9.42 -2.83
N PRO A 63 10.28 -9.65 -3.50
CA PRO A 63 10.14 -10.68 -4.50
C PRO A 63 11.12 -10.52 -5.68
N LEU A 64 11.40 -9.28 -6.07
CA LEU A 64 12.35 -8.98 -7.15
C LEU A 64 13.75 -9.53 -6.85
N ALA A 65 14.18 -9.49 -5.58
CA ALA A 65 15.48 -10.01 -5.16
C ALA A 65 15.41 -11.51 -4.81
N LEU A 66 14.40 -11.93 -4.04
CA LEU A 66 14.36 -13.30 -3.51
C LEU A 66 13.92 -14.34 -4.54
N PHE A 67 13.03 -14.04 -5.48
CA PHE A 67 12.55 -15.02 -6.44
C PHE A 67 13.65 -15.57 -7.35
N PRO A 68 14.55 -14.75 -7.91
CA PRO A 68 15.71 -15.26 -8.63
C PRO A 68 16.66 -16.09 -7.76
N LEU A 69 16.90 -15.63 -6.51
CA LEU A 69 17.82 -16.30 -5.59
C LEU A 69 17.31 -17.66 -5.09
N LEU A 70 16.01 -17.78 -4.91
CA LEU A 70 15.35 -19.02 -4.45
C LEU A 70 15.05 -20.01 -5.59
N GLY A 71 15.36 -19.65 -6.84
CA GLY A 71 15.12 -20.51 -7.99
C GLY A 71 13.64 -20.82 -8.21
N ILE A 72 12.74 -19.85 -7.92
CA ILE A 72 11.28 -20.03 -8.01
C ILE A 72 10.84 -20.28 -9.45
N TYR A 73 11.55 -19.70 -10.41
CA TYR A 73 11.30 -19.92 -11.84
C TYR A 73 12.20 -21.03 -12.40
N ASP A 74 11.62 -21.88 -13.25
CA ASP A 74 12.39 -22.88 -13.98
C ASP A 74 13.21 -22.19 -15.10
N PHE A 75 14.50 -22.53 -15.20
CA PHE A 75 15.48 -21.93 -16.10
C PHE A 75 16.09 -22.93 -17.07
N SER A 76 15.55 -24.14 -17.14
CA SER A 76 16.12 -25.24 -17.93
C SER A 76 16.38 -24.87 -19.39
N ASP A 77 15.63 -23.94 -19.97
CA ASP A 77 15.69 -23.58 -21.40
C ASP A 77 16.43 -22.27 -21.69
N ALA A 78 17.04 -21.62 -20.71
CA ALA A 78 17.63 -20.30 -20.89
C ALA A 78 19.14 -20.36 -21.12
N ALA A 79 19.62 -19.75 -22.22
CA ALA A 79 21.04 -19.55 -22.46
C ALA A 79 21.75 -18.76 -21.34
N ASN A 80 20.98 -18.00 -20.54
CA ASN A 80 21.46 -17.29 -19.37
C ASN A 80 20.40 -17.35 -18.24
N PRO A 81 20.46 -18.38 -17.37
CA PRO A 81 19.44 -18.62 -16.34
C PRO A 81 19.22 -17.46 -15.40
N ALA A 82 20.30 -16.83 -14.91
CA ALA A 82 20.21 -15.71 -13.97
C ALA A 82 19.49 -14.50 -14.57
N LYS A 83 19.80 -14.15 -15.82
CA LYS A 83 19.13 -13.06 -16.53
C LYS A 83 17.65 -13.36 -16.76
N SER A 84 17.31 -14.61 -17.13
CA SER A 84 15.93 -15.05 -17.33
C SER A 84 15.12 -14.97 -16.03
N ALA A 85 15.70 -15.39 -14.90
CA ALA A 85 15.10 -15.31 -13.58
C ALA A 85 14.75 -13.88 -13.20
N PHE A 86 15.74 -13.01 -13.31
CA PHE A 86 15.57 -11.60 -12.97
C PHE A 86 14.50 -10.94 -13.86
N THR A 87 14.53 -11.21 -15.16
CA THR A 87 13.54 -10.67 -16.09
C THR A 87 12.12 -11.12 -15.76
N LYS A 88 11.92 -12.41 -15.46
CA LYS A 88 10.61 -12.94 -15.04
C LYS A 88 10.14 -12.32 -13.72
N SER A 89 11.04 -12.11 -12.75
CA SER A 89 10.72 -11.47 -11.48
C SER A 89 10.43 -9.98 -11.62
N ALA A 90 11.06 -9.31 -12.59
CA ALA A 90 10.88 -7.88 -12.85
C ALA A 90 9.63 -7.58 -13.69
N ALA A 91 9.19 -8.50 -14.52
CA ALA A 91 8.07 -8.29 -15.45
C ALA A 91 6.78 -7.80 -14.78
N PRO A 92 6.33 -8.30 -13.61
CA PRO A 92 5.15 -7.78 -12.92
C PRO A 92 5.27 -6.31 -12.51
N TYR A 93 6.48 -5.82 -12.19
CA TYR A 93 6.74 -4.43 -11.83
C TYR A 93 6.69 -3.48 -13.04
N ALA A 94 6.90 -4.00 -14.23
CA ALA A 94 6.80 -3.27 -15.50
C ALA A 94 5.44 -3.47 -16.20
N HIS A 95 4.43 -3.99 -15.49
CA HIS A 95 3.11 -4.21 -16.08
C HIS A 95 2.44 -2.85 -16.38
N PRO A 96 1.72 -2.70 -17.52
CA PRO A 96 1.04 -1.45 -17.89
C PRO A 96 0.17 -0.85 -16.79
N ASN A 97 -0.51 -1.67 -15.99
CA ASN A 97 -1.34 -1.22 -14.88
C ASN A 97 -0.52 -0.49 -13.80
N VAL A 98 0.74 -0.88 -13.56
CA VAL A 98 1.63 -0.20 -12.60
C VAL A 98 1.90 1.24 -13.07
N PHE A 99 2.16 1.41 -14.36
CA PHE A 99 2.36 2.75 -14.94
C PHE A 99 1.08 3.58 -14.96
N LEU A 100 -0.08 2.93 -15.17
CA LEU A 100 -1.39 3.61 -15.06
C LEU A 100 -1.60 4.16 -13.64
N PHE A 101 -1.35 3.34 -12.60
CA PHE A 101 -1.44 3.79 -11.21
C PHE A 101 -0.40 4.87 -10.88
N LEU A 102 0.83 4.73 -11.38
CA LEU A 102 1.87 5.74 -11.21
C LEU A 102 1.44 7.09 -11.78
N GLY A 103 0.88 7.10 -13.00
CA GLY A 103 0.32 8.30 -13.62
C GLY A 103 -0.81 8.91 -12.78
N GLY A 104 -1.71 8.08 -12.27
CA GLY A 104 -2.78 8.49 -11.36
C GLY A 104 -2.25 9.13 -10.07
N PHE A 105 -1.21 8.54 -9.45
CA PHE A 105 -0.58 9.11 -8.25
C PHE A 105 0.12 10.45 -8.52
N ILE A 106 0.81 10.58 -9.65
CA ILE A 106 1.44 11.86 -10.04
C ILE A 106 0.37 12.93 -10.22
N LEU A 107 -0.75 12.61 -10.88
CA LEU A 107 -1.87 13.52 -11.05
C LEU A 107 -2.49 13.90 -9.68
N ALA A 108 -2.69 12.93 -8.79
CA ALA A 108 -3.21 13.16 -7.44
C ALA A 108 -2.30 14.11 -6.63
N LEU A 109 -0.99 13.91 -6.68
CA LEU A 109 -0.01 14.80 -6.04
C LEU A 109 -0.05 16.23 -6.62
N ALA A 110 -0.24 16.36 -7.93
CA ALA A 110 -0.40 17.67 -8.56
C ALA A 110 -1.68 18.39 -8.08
N ILE A 111 -2.81 17.67 -8.01
CA ILE A 111 -4.08 18.17 -7.48
C ILE A 111 -3.93 18.62 -6.02
N GLU A 112 -3.22 17.84 -5.21
CA GLU A 112 -2.94 18.13 -3.82
C GLU A 112 -2.07 19.39 -3.68
N LYS A 113 -0.98 19.47 -4.43
CA LYS A 113 -0.03 20.60 -4.39
C LYS A 113 -0.68 21.95 -4.69
N VAL A 114 -1.63 21.99 -5.62
CA VAL A 114 -2.37 23.24 -5.97
C VAL A 114 -3.63 23.47 -5.13
N ASN A 115 -3.88 22.62 -4.13
CA ASN A 115 -5.09 22.65 -3.29
C ASN A 115 -6.42 22.64 -4.09
N LEU A 116 -6.41 22.03 -5.28
CA LEU A 116 -7.60 21.97 -6.14
C LEU A 116 -8.74 21.21 -5.46
N HIS A 117 -8.43 20.14 -4.75
CA HIS A 117 -9.38 19.36 -3.97
C HIS A 117 -10.14 20.22 -2.95
N LYS A 118 -9.46 21.16 -2.26
CA LYS A 118 -10.08 22.10 -1.32
C LYS A 118 -11.05 23.07 -2.02
N ARG A 119 -10.66 23.59 -3.17
CA ARG A 119 -11.52 24.51 -3.96
C ARG A 119 -12.78 23.81 -4.44
N ILE A 120 -12.67 22.56 -4.91
CA ILE A 120 -13.81 21.74 -5.32
C ILE A 120 -14.74 21.49 -4.14
N ALA A 121 -14.20 21.07 -2.99
CA ALA A 121 -14.97 20.81 -1.78
C ALA A 121 -15.76 22.05 -1.33
N LEU A 122 -15.10 23.21 -1.22
CA LEU A 122 -15.75 24.47 -0.82
C LEU A 122 -16.85 24.88 -1.81
N LYS A 123 -16.63 24.70 -3.09
CA LYS A 123 -17.66 25.01 -4.11
C LYS A 123 -18.89 24.12 -3.97
N ILE A 124 -18.70 22.80 -3.76
CA ILE A 124 -19.81 21.86 -3.57
C ILE A 124 -20.57 22.19 -2.28
N LEU A 125 -19.86 22.47 -1.18
CA LEU A 125 -20.47 22.87 0.10
C LEU A 125 -21.26 24.18 -0.03
N GLY A 126 -20.72 25.17 -0.73
CA GLY A 126 -21.45 26.42 -1.02
C GLY A 126 -22.74 26.22 -1.80
N LEU A 127 -22.80 25.20 -2.66
CA LEU A 127 -24.00 24.83 -3.42
C LEU A 127 -25.00 23.99 -2.60
N SER A 128 -24.56 23.34 -1.52
CA SER A 128 -25.38 22.44 -0.70
C SER A 128 -26.42 23.20 0.16
N GLY A 129 -26.24 24.53 0.39
CA GLY A 129 -27.13 25.34 1.21
C GLY A 129 -26.89 25.15 2.71
N THR A 130 -27.77 25.74 3.54
CA THR A 130 -27.60 25.84 5.01
C THR A 130 -28.28 24.72 5.81
N SER A 131 -29.04 23.83 5.17
CA SER A 131 -29.70 22.71 5.85
C SER A 131 -28.67 21.66 6.30
N PRO A 132 -28.68 21.20 7.58
CA PRO A 132 -27.74 20.22 8.09
C PRO A 132 -27.63 18.95 7.25
N SER A 133 -28.76 18.40 6.81
CA SER A 133 -28.80 17.19 5.97
C SER A 133 -28.12 17.41 4.61
N LYS A 134 -28.30 18.58 4.01
CA LYS A 134 -27.68 18.92 2.72
C LYS A 134 -26.16 19.13 2.86
N ILE A 135 -25.72 19.72 3.99
CA ILE A 135 -24.30 19.87 4.30
C ILE A 135 -23.64 18.50 4.45
N ILE A 136 -24.26 17.59 5.20
CA ILE A 136 -23.76 16.21 5.37
C ILE A 136 -23.69 15.50 4.00
N ALA A 137 -24.75 15.57 3.23
CA ALA A 137 -24.78 14.98 1.88
C ALA A 137 -23.70 15.57 0.97
N GLY A 138 -23.49 16.89 1.00
CA GLY A 138 -22.42 17.58 0.27
C GLY A 138 -21.03 17.11 0.68
N PHE A 139 -20.76 16.92 1.98
CA PHE A 139 -19.53 16.35 2.47
C PHE A 139 -19.31 14.93 2.00
N MET A 140 -20.33 14.07 2.14
CA MET A 140 -20.26 12.67 1.69
C MET A 140 -19.98 12.59 0.19
N PHE A 141 -20.68 13.37 -0.62
CA PHE A 141 -20.48 13.40 -2.07
C PHE A 141 -19.08 13.90 -2.43
N THR A 142 -18.62 15.00 -1.81
CA THR A 142 -17.28 15.56 -2.04
C THR A 142 -16.20 14.56 -1.69
N THR A 143 -16.31 13.90 -0.52
CA THR A 143 -15.33 12.92 -0.07
C THR A 143 -15.31 11.70 -0.99
N ALA A 144 -16.47 11.21 -1.43
CA ALA A 144 -16.57 10.11 -2.37
C ALA A 144 -15.93 10.46 -3.74
N MET A 145 -16.24 11.62 -4.28
CA MET A 145 -15.65 12.10 -5.53
C MET A 145 -14.13 12.27 -5.44
N LEU A 146 -13.64 12.87 -4.36
CA LEU A 146 -12.20 13.11 -4.20
C LEU A 146 -11.44 11.83 -3.90
N SER A 147 -12.03 10.87 -3.20
CA SER A 147 -11.42 9.56 -2.90
C SER A 147 -11.14 8.73 -4.16
N MET A 148 -11.76 9.04 -5.29
CA MET A 148 -11.44 8.38 -6.57
C MET A 148 -10.10 8.83 -7.15
N TRP A 149 -9.61 10.03 -6.79
CA TRP A 149 -8.43 10.65 -7.39
C TRP A 149 -7.30 10.93 -6.38
N VAL A 150 -7.64 11.09 -5.13
CA VAL A 150 -6.72 11.43 -4.04
C VAL A 150 -6.69 10.28 -3.03
N SER A 151 -5.56 10.09 -2.33
CA SER A 151 -5.45 9.04 -1.32
C SER A 151 -6.52 9.20 -0.23
N ASN A 152 -7.02 8.08 0.31
CA ASN A 152 -8.01 8.08 1.39
C ASN A 152 -7.55 8.90 2.61
N THR A 153 -6.25 8.86 2.91
CA THR A 153 -5.64 9.63 4.00
C THR A 153 -5.81 11.14 3.78
N ALA A 154 -5.48 11.63 2.57
CA ALA A 154 -5.63 13.05 2.26
C ALA A 154 -7.10 13.49 2.28
N SER A 155 -8.03 12.67 1.78
CA SER A 155 -9.47 12.94 1.85
C SER A 155 -9.98 12.99 3.29
N THR A 156 -9.51 12.09 4.15
CA THR A 156 -9.90 12.04 5.58
C THR A 156 -9.37 13.24 6.34
N VAL A 157 -8.08 13.56 6.21
CA VAL A 157 -7.47 14.72 6.88
C VAL A 157 -8.19 16.03 6.49
N MET A 158 -8.57 16.15 5.22
CA MET A 158 -9.31 17.31 4.76
C MET A 158 -10.70 17.39 5.41
N THR A 159 -11.46 16.30 5.44
CA THR A 159 -12.79 16.26 6.06
C THR A 159 -12.72 16.60 7.54
N VAL A 160 -11.75 16.04 8.28
CA VAL A 160 -11.52 16.33 9.70
C VAL A 160 -11.17 17.81 9.91
N SER A 161 -10.28 18.37 9.10
CA SER A 161 -9.90 19.77 9.19
C SER A 161 -11.09 20.73 9.03
N TYR A 162 -12.00 20.43 8.10
CA TYR A 162 -13.21 21.26 7.91
C TYR A 162 -14.21 21.11 9.04
N THR A 163 -14.40 19.92 9.59
CA THR A 163 -15.31 19.73 10.74
C THR A 163 -14.78 20.47 11.96
N HIS A 164 -13.48 20.48 12.21
CA HIS A 164 -12.87 21.24 13.28
C HIS A 164 -12.93 22.77 13.10
N LEU A 165 -12.89 23.26 11.85
CA LEU A 165 -13.01 24.69 11.57
C LEU A 165 -14.46 25.20 11.62
N THR A 166 -15.44 24.31 11.40
CA THR A 166 -16.85 24.70 11.38
C THR A 166 -17.59 24.46 12.71
N LEU A 167 -17.05 23.62 13.61
CA LEU A 167 -17.64 23.28 14.90
C LEU A 167 -17.41 24.30 16.05
N PRO A 168 -16.40 25.20 16.04
CA PRO A 168 -16.23 26.14 17.16
C PRO A 168 -17.28 27.25 17.25
N THR A 169 -18.23 27.30 16.35
CA THR A 169 -19.26 28.37 16.33
C THR A 169 -20.60 27.97 16.95
N ILE A 170 -20.69 26.82 17.62
CA ILE A 170 -21.83 26.50 18.46
C ILE A 170 -21.53 27.01 19.87
N PRO A 171 -22.15 28.11 20.33
CA PRO A 171 -22.04 28.52 21.72
C PRO A 171 -22.56 27.35 22.57
N GLN A 172 -21.75 26.88 23.48
CA GLN A 172 -22.26 26.01 24.55
C GLN A 172 -23.14 26.88 25.42
N VAL A 173 -24.46 26.71 25.32
CA VAL A 173 -25.46 27.23 26.22
C VAL A 173 -25.59 26.24 27.39
#